data_4a76a0a6b4a5ca83cc2527e08ce54778
#
_entry.id   4a76a0a6b4a5ca83cc2527e08ce54778
#
_cell.length_a   1.000
_cell.length_b   1.000
_cell.length_c   1.000
_cell.angle_alpha   90.00
_cell.angle_beta   90.00
_cell.angle_gamma   90.00
#
_symmetry.space_group_name_H-M   'P 1'
#
loop_
_entity.id
_entity.type
_entity.pdbx_description
1 polymer ?
#
loop_
_entity_poly.entity_id
_entity_poly.type
_entity_poly.pdbx_seq_one_letter_code
_entity_poly.pdbx_strand_id
1 'polypeptide(L)'
;MKKIKIQSILTAVAGLFLATSCSSSFLDTEPTDAVSSDQVAVAGNAERLFNGAWYNLFEYGTTYANIGYRALQCQDDMMASDVVSRPKYGFNSSYQFNDVAIPSDGRTSFAWYLIYKTIDNCNTAISIKGDSEELRQAQGQALALRAFCYLHLVQHYQFTYLKDKDAPCVPIYTEPTTSSTEPKGKSTVAQVYQQIFDDLNLAQDYLTNYVRKGDGQKFKPNTDVVNGLLARAYLLTGQWGEAAKAAEAARKGYLLMTTTAEYEGFNNISNKEWIWGSPQTLSQSDASYNFYYLDATYVGAYSSFMADPHLMDTFVKGDIRLPLFQWMREGYLGYKKFHMRSDDTADLVLMRSAEMYLIEAEAKVRDGVALDQAVAPLNTLRTARGVGNYDVTGKTKEQVIDEILMERRRELWGEGFAITDVLRNQKAIERMALSEDMQKTEVDCWQEGGSFAKRNPLGHWFLNFPDGKAFSANSSYYLYAIPEKEINANPNL
;
A
#
# COMPACT_ATOMS: atom_id res chain seq x y z
N MET A 1 16.45 4.02 -85.32
CA MET A 1 17.36 4.88 -84.53
C MET A 1 16.65 5.86 -83.58
N LYS A 2 15.45 5.59 -83.07
CA LYS A 2 14.74 6.46 -82.10
C LYS A 2 14.51 5.86 -80.69
N LYS A 3 14.86 4.57 -80.43
CA LYS A 3 14.66 3.90 -79.11
C LYS A 3 15.83 4.05 -78.13
N ILE A 4 17.02 4.38 -78.62
CA ILE A 4 18.22 4.47 -77.80
C ILE A 4 18.30 5.81 -77.01
N LYS A 5 17.67 6.89 -77.51
CA LYS A 5 17.69 8.21 -76.86
C LYS A 5 16.74 8.32 -75.65
N ILE A 6 15.70 7.50 -75.55
CA ILE A 6 14.74 7.54 -74.43
C ILE A 6 15.24 6.80 -73.21
N GLN A 7 15.98 5.73 -73.40
CA GLN A 7 16.57 4.97 -72.26
C GLN A 7 17.70 5.74 -71.53
N SER A 8 18.49 6.52 -72.27
CA SER A 8 19.56 7.34 -71.72
C SER A 8 19.06 8.54 -70.92
N ILE A 9 17.89 9.08 -71.27
CA ILE A 9 17.25 10.20 -70.55
C ILE A 9 16.59 9.68 -69.26
N LEU A 10 15.96 8.50 -69.33
CA LEU A 10 15.37 7.89 -68.07
C LEU A 10 16.42 7.51 -67.06
N THR A 11 17.61 7.06 -67.48
CA THR A 11 18.69 6.69 -66.53
C THR A 11 19.34 7.94 -65.92
N ALA A 12 19.40 9.08 -66.60
CA ALA A 12 19.91 10.34 -66.09
C ALA A 12 18.92 11.00 -65.09
N VAL A 13 17.62 10.87 -65.32
CA VAL A 13 16.58 11.41 -64.43
C VAL A 13 16.47 10.53 -63.15
N ALA A 14 16.62 9.20 -63.26
CA ALA A 14 16.67 8.29 -62.11
C ALA A 14 17.93 8.50 -61.24
N GLY A 15 19.06 8.89 -61.84
CA GLY A 15 20.30 9.18 -61.09
C GLY A 15 20.26 10.52 -60.33
N LEU A 16 19.46 11.50 -60.77
CA LEU A 16 19.30 12.78 -60.05
C LEU A 16 18.34 12.71 -58.84
N PHE A 17 17.43 11.73 -58.80
CA PHE A 17 16.55 11.52 -57.64
C PHE A 17 17.18 10.74 -56.49
N LEU A 18 18.33 10.12 -56.69
CA LEU A 18 19.06 9.37 -55.64
C LEU A 18 20.11 10.22 -54.90
N ALA A 19 20.33 11.48 -55.29
CA ALA A 19 21.36 12.33 -54.69
C ALA A 19 20.82 13.42 -53.75
N THR A 20 19.49 13.46 -53.47
CA THR A 20 18.90 14.42 -52.54
C THR A 20 18.34 13.82 -51.29
N SER A 21 18.70 12.57 -50.96
CA SER A 21 18.24 11.90 -49.78
C SER A 21 19.41 11.65 -48.79
N CYS A 22 19.90 12.69 -48.16
CA CYS A 22 20.59 12.66 -46.89
C CYS A 22 20.77 14.06 -46.36
N SER A 23 19.70 14.70 -45.93
CA SER A 23 19.84 15.74 -44.93
C SER A 23 19.75 15.01 -43.58
N SER A 24 20.77 15.15 -42.74
CA SER A 24 20.83 14.59 -41.37
C SER A 24 19.64 15.03 -40.50
N SER A 25 18.90 16.05 -40.90
CA SER A 25 17.70 16.54 -40.23
C SER A 25 16.46 15.65 -40.40
N PHE A 26 16.47 14.63 -41.28
CA PHE A 26 15.35 13.67 -41.37
C PHE A 26 15.46 12.51 -40.39
N LEU A 27 16.62 12.36 -39.71
CA LEU A 27 16.84 11.39 -38.64
C LEU A 27 16.71 12.00 -37.25
N ASP A 28 16.58 13.30 -37.15
CA ASP A 28 16.24 14.03 -35.91
C ASP A 28 14.72 14.15 -35.73
N THR A 29 13.99 13.08 -35.95
CA THR A 29 12.63 12.99 -35.42
C THR A 29 12.71 12.72 -33.93
N GLU A 30 12.59 13.77 -33.14
CA GLU A 30 12.21 13.56 -31.73
C GLU A 30 10.93 12.72 -31.71
N PRO A 31 10.84 11.69 -30.86
CA PRO A 31 9.64 10.90 -30.69
C PRO A 31 8.50 11.88 -30.40
N THR A 32 7.51 11.99 -31.24
CA THR A 32 6.36 12.88 -31.04
C THR A 32 5.51 12.51 -29.85
N ASP A 33 5.75 11.34 -29.24
CA ASP A 33 5.06 10.81 -28.08
C ASP A 33 5.92 10.81 -26.80
N ALA A 34 7.18 11.22 -26.87
CA ALA A 34 8.03 11.39 -25.68
C ALA A 34 8.25 12.88 -25.41
N VAL A 35 7.81 13.34 -24.25
CA VAL A 35 8.13 14.69 -23.75
C VAL A 35 9.64 14.79 -23.62
N SER A 36 10.29 15.73 -24.34
CA SER A 36 11.75 15.91 -24.24
C SER A 36 12.16 16.30 -22.81
N SER A 37 13.39 15.98 -22.41
CA SER A 37 13.92 16.34 -21.09
C SER A 37 13.82 17.84 -20.81
N ASP A 38 13.96 18.68 -21.84
CA ASP A 38 13.82 20.13 -21.73
C ASP A 38 12.37 20.60 -21.56
N GLN A 39 11.40 19.87 -22.12
CA GLN A 39 9.98 20.12 -21.90
C GLN A 39 9.53 19.63 -20.52
N VAL A 40 10.16 18.58 -19.99
CA VAL A 40 9.94 18.09 -18.62
C VAL A 40 10.46 19.10 -17.58
N ALA A 41 11.54 19.82 -17.89
CA ALA A 41 12.19 20.78 -16.99
C ALA A 41 11.40 22.09 -16.75
N VAL A 42 10.21 22.27 -17.36
CA VAL A 42 9.37 23.45 -17.12
C VAL A 42 8.67 23.32 -15.75
N ALA A 43 8.79 24.34 -14.90
CA ALA A 43 8.27 24.34 -13.53
C ALA A 43 6.79 23.92 -13.41
N GLY A 44 5.92 24.24 -14.38
CA GLY A 44 4.52 23.83 -14.41
C GLY A 44 4.28 22.33 -14.64
N ASN A 45 5.32 21.55 -14.95
CA ASN A 45 5.21 20.11 -15.17
C ASN A 45 5.43 19.26 -13.91
N ALA A 46 5.97 19.81 -12.82
CA ALA A 46 6.23 19.02 -11.59
C ALA A 46 4.95 18.41 -11.03
N GLU A 47 3.84 19.15 -11.01
CA GLU A 47 2.54 18.61 -10.59
C GLU A 47 2.06 17.48 -11.50
N ARG A 48 2.24 17.61 -12.82
CA ARG A 48 1.89 16.57 -13.79
C ARG A 48 2.73 15.31 -13.60
N LEU A 49 4.01 15.48 -13.30
CA LEU A 49 4.93 14.36 -13.02
C LEU A 49 4.58 13.67 -11.71
N PHE A 50 4.24 14.43 -10.65
CA PHE A 50 3.69 13.85 -9.42
C PHE A 50 2.41 13.06 -9.69
N ASN A 51 1.47 13.64 -10.43
CA ASN A 51 0.23 12.95 -10.79
C ASN A 51 0.51 11.68 -11.61
N GLY A 52 1.53 11.69 -12.48
CA GLY A 52 1.98 10.51 -13.23
C GLY A 52 2.59 9.44 -12.33
N ALA A 53 3.39 9.83 -11.33
CA ALA A 53 3.94 8.91 -10.33
C ALA A 53 2.82 8.28 -9.48
N TRP A 54 1.84 9.10 -9.05
CA TRP A 54 0.66 8.64 -8.35
C TRP A 54 -0.17 7.67 -9.18
N TYR A 55 -0.45 8.03 -10.44
CA TYR A 55 -1.17 7.16 -11.36
C TYR A 55 -0.47 5.81 -11.54
N ASN A 56 0.86 5.82 -11.75
CA ASN A 56 1.63 4.58 -11.85
C ASN A 56 1.45 3.70 -10.60
N LEU A 57 1.45 4.28 -9.40
CA LEU A 57 1.32 3.53 -8.15
C LEU A 57 -0.04 2.82 -8.02
N PHE A 58 -1.12 3.38 -8.58
CA PHE A 58 -2.46 2.85 -8.42
C PHE A 58 -3.06 2.17 -9.64
N GLU A 59 -2.52 2.44 -10.84
CA GLU A 59 -3.07 1.93 -12.11
C GLU A 59 -2.10 0.97 -12.83
N TYR A 60 -0.92 0.71 -12.24
CA TYR A 60 0.03 -0.20 -12.85
C TYR A 60 -0.43 -1.66 -12.69
N GLY A 61 -0.39 -2.40 -13.80
CA GLY A 61 -0.88 -3.78 -13.86
C GLY A 61 -2.35 -3.83 -14.27
N THR A 62 -2.69 -4.80 -15.10
CA THR A 62 -4.03 -4.92 -15.72
C THR A 62 -4.71 -6.22 -15.37
N THR A 63 -4.12 -7.01 -14.48
CA THR A 63 -4.71 -8.26 -14.01
C THR A 63 -5.36 -8.07 -12.64
N TYR A 64 -6.44 -8.78 -12.43
CA TYR A 64 -7.28 -8.70 -11.24
C TYR A 64 -6.54 -8.84 -9.89
N ALA A 65 -5.33 -9.40 -9.84
CA ALA A 65 -4.53 -9.54 -8.61
C ALA A 65 -3.26 -8.67 -8.60
N ASN A 66 -3.09 -7.81 -9.59
CA ASN A 66 -1.94 -6.91 -9.76
C ASN A 66 -2.43 -5.51 -10.10
N ILE A 67 -3.33 -4.96 -9.29
CA ILE A 67 -3.85 -3.60 -9.44
C ILE A 67 -3.08 -2.69 -8.49
N GLY A 68 -2.02 -2.07 -9.00
CA GLY A 68 -1.25 -1.07 -8.29
C GLY A 68 -0.95 -1.39 -6.83
N TYR A 69 -0.82 -0.38 -6.02
CA TYR A 69 -0.49 -0.52 -4.60
C TYR A 69 -1.57 -1.27 -3.79
N ARG A 70 -2.84 -1.24 -4.25
CA ARG A 70 -3.90 -1.98 -3.57
C ARG A 70 -3.65 -3.49 -3.54
N ALA A 71 -3.04 -4.03 -4.60
CA ALA A 71 -2.66 -5.45 -4.62
C ALA A 71 -1.64 -5.78 -3.51
N LEU A 72 -0.68 -4.88 -3.25
CA LEU A 72 0.31 -5.05 -2.16
C LEU A 72 -0.36 -5.01 -0.79
N GLN A 73 -1.30 -4.07 -0.55
CA GLN A 73 -2.08 -4.04 0.70
C GLN A 73 -2.87 -5.34 0.92
N CYS A 74 -3.53 -5.84 -0.12
CA CYS A 74 -4.26 -7.10 -0.05
C CYS A 74 -3.33 -8.28 0.26
N GLN A 75 -2.15 -8.29 -0.32
CA GLN A 75 -1.14 -9.30 -0.10
C GLN A 75 -0.63 -9.31 1.35
N ASP A 76 -0.37 -8.13 1.90
CA ASP A 76 0.09 -7.97 3.28
C ASP A 76 -0.91 -8.52 4.30
N ASP A 77 -2.20 -8.25 4.10
CA ASP A 77 -3.23 -8.79 4.98
C ASP A 77 -3.46 -10.29 4.75
N MET A 78 -3.37 -10.76 3.50
CA MET A 78 -3.53 -12.17 3.15
C MET A 78 -2.43 -13.06 3.72
N MET A 79 -1.21 -12.54 3.86
CA MET A 79 -0.08 -13.25 4.48
C MET A 79 -0.20 -13.37 5.99
N ALA A 80 -1.05 -12.59 6.65
CA ALA A 80 -1.16 -12.51 8.10
C ALA A 80 -2.27 -13.44 8.69
N SER A 81 -2.81 -13.07 9.84
CA SER A 81 -3.66 -13.93 10.68
C SER A 81 -5.16 -13.73 10.49
N ASP A 82 -5.61 -12.53 10.04
CA ASP A 82 -7.01 -12.13 10.19
C ASP A 82 -7.84 -12.27 8.93
N VAL A 83 -7.21 -12.72 7.83
CA VAL A 83 -7.86 -12.97 6.55
C VAL A 83 -7.80 -14.44 6.23
N VAL A 84 -8.97 -15.03 5.98
CA VAL A 84 -9.11 -16.39 5.46
C VAL A 84 -9.27 -16.32 3.95
N SER A 85 -8.37 -16.93 3.20
CA SER A 85 -8.49 -16.99 1.75
C SER A 85 -9.46 -18.07 1.32
N ARG A 86 -10.45 -17.72 0.50
CA ARG A 86 -11.15 -18.74 -0.28
C ARG A 86 -10.13 -19.33 -1.29
N PRO A 87 -10.04 -20.67 -1.43
CA PRO A 87 -9.06 -21.32 -2.30
C PRO A 87 -9.44 -21.16 -3.79
N LYS A 88 -9.48 -19.91 -4.26
CA LYS A 88 -9.81 -19.50 -5.63
C LYS A 88 -8.66 -18.65 -6.21
N TYR A 89 -9.00 -17.76 -7.12
CA TYR A 89 -8.05 -16.92 -7.85
C TYR A 89 -7.33 -15.90 -6.95
N GLY A 90 -6.29 -15.29 -7.49
CA GLY A 90 -5.68 -14.09 -6.96
C GLY A 90 -4.69 -14.36 -5.83
N PHE A 91 -5.01 -13.93 -4.62
CA PHE A 91 -4.08 -13.91 -3.49
C PHE A 91 -3.94 -15.26 -2.76
N ASN A 92 -4.46 -16.34 -3.29
CA ASN A 92 -4.33 -17.66 -2.67
C ASN A 92 -2.86 -18.12 -2.57
N SER A 93 -2.01 -17.73 -3.52
CA SER A 93 -0.57 -17.98 -3.45
C SER A 93 0.10 -17.19 -2.33
N SER A 94 -0.30 -15.92 -2.12
CA SER A 94 0.20 -15.10 -0.99
C SER A 94 -0.21 -15.69 0.36
N TYR A 95 -1.46 -16.17 0.48
CA TYR A 95 -1.94 -16.85 1.67
C TYR A 95 -1.11 -18.10 2.02
N GLN A 96 -0.60 -18.80 1.00
CA GLN A 96 0.24 -19.99 1.14
C GLN A 96 1.74 -19.71 1.12
N PHE A 97 2.19 -18.46 1.10
CA PHE A 97 3.61 -18.05 0.99
C PHE A 97 4.31 -18.62 -0.26
N ASN A 98 3.58 -18.76 -1.37
CA ASN A 98 4.06 -19.37 -2.61
C ASN A 98 4.21 -18.33 -3.75
N ASP A 99 4.50 -17.08 -3.43
CA ASP A 99 4.72 -16.00 -4.43
C ASP A 99 5.86 -15.05 -4.04
N VAL A 100 5.63 -14.04 -3.23
CA VAL A 100 6.59 -12.93 -2.98
C VAL A 100 7.93 -13.33 -2.39
N ALA A 101 8.03 -14.46 -1.73
CA ALA A 101 9.29 -15.01 -1.25
C ALA A 101 10.07 -15.78 -2.34
N ILE A 102 9.53 -15.89 -3.55
CA ILE A 102 10.11 -16.64 -4.67
C ILE A 102 10.63 -15.66 -5.73
N PRO A 103 11.97 -15.58 -5.96
CA PRO A 103 12.55 -14.58 -6.87
C PRO A 103 12.03 -14.63 -8.31
N SER A 104 11.66 -15.80 -8.81
CA SER A 104 11.15 -16.01 -10.17
C SER A 104 9.65 -15.76 -10.33
N ASP A 105 8.91 -15.50 -9.24
CA ASP A 105 7.47 -15.28 -9.31
C ASP A 105 7.12 -13.93 -9.92
N GLY A 106 6.02 -13.91 -10.67
CA GLY A 106 5.54 -12.69 -11.32
C GLY A 106 5.10 -11.61 -10.33
N ARG A 107 4.57 -12.00 -9.17
CA ARG A 107 4.16 -11.07 -8.12
C ARG A 107 5.35 -10.42 -7.42
N THR A 108 6.43 -11.16 -7.22
CA THR A 108 7.71 -10.61 -6.74
C THR A 108 8.22 -9.51 -7.68
N SER A 109 8.21 -9.79 -8.98
CA SER A 109 8.59 -8.81 -10.00
C SER A 109 7.64 -7.60 -10.01
N PHE A 110 6.33 -7.83 -9.93
CA PHE A 110 5.32 -6.77 -9.88
C PHE A 110 5.57 -5.81 -8.69
N ALA A 111 5.73 -6.33 -7.48
CA ALA A 111 5.95 -5.52 -6.27
C ALA A 111 7.20 -4.64 -6.40
N TRP A 112 8.32 -5.20 -6.86
CA TRP A 112 9.57 -4.49 -7.05
C TRP A 112 9.45 -3.38 -8.09
N TYR A 113 8.98 -3.70 -9.29
CA TYR A 113 8.92 -2.74 -10.39
C TYR A 113 7.89 -1.64 -10.17
N LEU A 114 6.75 -1.94 -9.56
CA LEU A 114 5.75 -0.94 -9.19
C LEU A 114 6.38 0.15 -8.32
N ILE A 115 7.07 -0.24 -7.26
CA ILE A 115 7.63 0.69 -6.28
C ILE A 115 8.82 1.45 -6.85
N TYR A 116 9.78 0.77 -7.50
CA TYR A 116 10.96 1.44 -8.09
C TYR A 116 10.60 2.34 -9.26
N LYS A 117 9.62 1.98 -10.09
CA LYS A 117 9.13 2.88 -11.15
C LYS A 117 8.47 4.13 -10.58
N THR A 118 7.74 4.00 -9.48
CA THR A 118 7.16 5.15 -8.77
C THR A 118 8.27 6.04 -8.18
N ILE A 119 9.32 5.45 -7.59
CA ILE A 119 10.50 6.20 -7.09
C ILE A 119 11.17 6.96 -8.24
N ASP A 120 11.39 6.34 -9.39
CA ASP A 120 12.02 6.97 -10.55
C ASP A 120 11.19 8.16 -11.09
N ASN A 121 9.87 8.00 -11.16
CA ASN A 121 8.96 9.08 -11.52
C ASN A 121 9.00 10.24 -10.48
N CYS A 122 9.08 9.93 -9.18
CA CYS A 122 9.28 10.93 -8.13
C CYS A 122 10.62 11.64 -8.28
N ASN A 123 11.71 10.92 -8.56
CA ASN A 123 13.04 11.49 -8.79
C ASN A 123 12.99 12.49 -9.94
N THR A 124 12.29 12.16 -11.02
CA THR A 124 12.12 13.06 -12.15
C THR A 124 11.39 14.35 -11.75
N ALA A 125 10.31 14.26 -10.98
CA ALA A 125 9.59 15.45 -10.49
C ALA A 125 10.46 16.31 -9.54
N ILE A 126 11.23 15.68 -8.67
CA ILE A 126 12.12 16.35 -7.70
C ILE A 126 13.30 17.04 -8.40
N SER A 127 13.79 16.50 -9.51
CA SER A 127 14.96 17.02 -10.24
C SER A 127 14.70 18.33 -11.02
N ILE A 128 13.42 18.74 -11.21
CA ILE A 128 13.06 19.95 -11.91
C ILE A 128 13.64 21.17 -11.21
N LYS A 129 14.29 22.06 -11.96
CA LYS A 129 14.91 23.27 -11.43
C LYS A 129 13.92 24.44 -11.43
N GLY A 130 13.97 25.25 -10.39
CA GLY A 130 13.15 26.45 -10.21
C GLY A 130 12.95 26.74 -8.73
N ASP A 131 12.26 27.85 -8.42
CA ASP A 131 12.08 28.36 -7.06
C ASP A 131 10.63 28.81 -6.76
N SER A 132 9.67 28.54 -7.72
CA SER A 132 8.28 28.89 -7.47
C SER A 132 7.68 28.05 -6.33
N GLU A 133 6.69 28.61 -5.65
CA GLU A 133 5.95 27.94 -4.57
C GLU A 133 5.25 26.66 -5.09
N GLU A 134 4.63 26.74 -6.27
CA GLU A 134 3.94 25.62 -6.89
C GLU A 134 4.91 24.46 -7.21
N LEU A 135 6.12 24.79 -7.66
CA LEU A 135 7.14 23.77 -7.91
C LEU A 135 7.58 23.11 -6.60
N ARG A 136 7.85 23.89 -5.55
CA ARG A 136 8.21 23.34 -4.22
C ARG A 136 7.12 22.45 -3.67
N GLN A 137 5.84 22.85 -3.79
CA GLN A 137 4.71 22.05 -3.36
C GLN A 137 4.63 20.73 -4.12
N ALA A 138 4.77 20.72 -5.44
CA ALA A 138 4.78 19.50 -6.24
C ALA A 138 5.97 18.60 -5.91
N GLN A 139 7.16 19.18 -5.68
CA GLN A 139 8.34 18.45 -5.22
C GLN A 139 8.16 17.90 -3.81
N GLY A 140 7.54 18.63 -2.88
CA GLY A 140 7.20 18.16 -1.55
C GLY A 140 6.26 16.95 -1.58
N GLN A 141 5.28 16.95 -2.50
CA GLN A 141 4.39 15.81 -2.72
C GLN A 141 5.15 14.59 -3.28
N ALA A 142 6.07 14.80 -4.22
CA ALA A 142 6.90 13.74 -4.77
C ALA A 142 7.89 13.16 -3.75
N LEU A 143 8.48 13.99 -2.89
CA LEU A 143 9.33 13.58 -1.76
C LEU A 143 8.53 12.70 -0.78
N ALA A 144 7.33 13.12 -0.38
CA ALA A 144 6.49 12.33 0.51
C ALA A 144 6.08 10.97 -0.11
N LEU A 145 5.80 10.94 -1.43
CA LEU A 145 5.50 9.71 -2.14
C LEU A 145 6.73 8.79 -2.26
N ARG A 146 7.91 9.34 -2.51
CA ARG A 146 9.17 8.58 -2.53
C ARG A 146 9.50 7.99 -1.17
N ALA A 147 9.33 8.75 -0.10
CA ALA A 147 9.47 8.27 1.27
C ALA A 147 8.49 7.12 1.58
N PHE A 148 7.24 7.23 1.15
CA PHE A 148 6.25 6.15 1.28
C PHE A 148 6.68 4.88 0.53
N CYS A 149 7.22 5.01 -0.67
CA CYS A 149 7.76 3.90 -1.44
C CYS A 149 8.94 3.23 -0.73
N TYR A 150 9.90 4.00 -0.20
CA TYR A 150 11.01 3.45 0.58
C TYR A 150 10.54 2.84 1.90
N LEU A 151 9.51 3.40 2.53
CA LEU A 151 8.90 2.83 3.73
C LEU A 151 8.28 1.45 3.46
N HIS A 152 7.64 1.28 2.30
CA HIS A 152 7.18 -0.04 1.85
C HIS A 152 8.37 -1.00 1.64
N LEU A 153 9.38 -0.58 0.89
CA LEU A 153 10.54 -1.44 0.61
C LEU A 153 11.26 -1.91 1.88
N VAL A 154 11.54 -0.99 2.82
CA VAL A 154 12.30 -1.35 4.03
C VAL A 154 11.55 -2.31 4.94
N GLN A 155 10.21 -2.27 4.95
CA GLN A 155 9.38 -3.15 5.76
C GLN A 155 9.21 -4.56 5.17
N HIS A 156 9.38 -4.73 3.84
CA HIS A 156 9.11 -5.99 3.16
C HIS A 156 10.37 -6.73 2.72
N TYR A 157 11.46 -6.03 2.43
CA TYR A 157 12.69 -6.65 1.91
C TYR A 157 13.75 -6.92 2.96
N GLN A 158 13.51 -6.53 4.22
CA GLN A 158 14.37 -6.88 5.35
C GLN A 158 13.57 -6.87 6.66
N PHE A 159 14.10 -7.52 7.67
CA PHE A 159 13.54 -7.47 9.02
C PHE A 159 13.66 -6.07 9.63
N THR A 160 12.86 -5.84 10.68
CA THR A 160 12.69 -4.51 11.29
C THR A 160 14.00 -3.88 11.76
N TYR A 161 14.03 -2.55 11.75
CA TYR A 161 15.12 -1.72 12.29
C TYR A 161 15.55 -2.14 13.70
N LEU A 162 14.60 -2.44 14.58
CA LEU A 162 14.87 -2.85 15.97
C LEU A 162 15.48 -4.24 16.08
N LYS A 163 15.42 -5.05 15.04
CA LYS A 163 16.11 -6.35 15.00
C LYS A 163 17.55 -6.19 14.52
N ASP A 164 17.75 -5.54 13.39
CA ASP A 164 19.09 -5.31 12.82
C ASP A 164 19.06 -4.14 11.83
N LYS A 165 19.42 -2.95 12.31
CA LYS A 165 19.47 -1.73 11.50
C LYS A 165 20.61 -1.70 10.48
N ASP A 166 21.64 -2.53 10.66
CA ASP A 166 22.83 -2.58 9.81
C ASP A 166 22.71 -3.68 8.73
N ALA A 167 21.63 -4.48 8.77
CA ALA A 167 21.37 -5.50 7.75
C ALA A 167 21.21 -4.88 6.34
N PRO A 168 21.76 -5.52 5.29
CA PRO A 168 21.58 -5.08 3.91
C PRO A 168 20.11 -5.23 3.48
N CYS A 169 19.54 -4.18 2.87
CA CYS A 169 18.12 -4.12 2.51
C CYS A 169 17.93 -3.94 1.00
N VAL A 170 17.83 -2.70 0.53
CA VAL A 170 17.52 -2.37 -0.88
C VAL A 170 18.41 -1.23 -1.39
N PRO A 171 18.61 -1.11 -2.72
CA PRO A 171 19.29 0.05 -3.30
C PRO A 171 18.51 1.36 -3.12
N ILE A 172 19.23 2.47 -2.90
CA ILE A 172 18.66 3.81 -2.82
C ILE A 172 18.98 4.60 -4.09
N TYR A 173 17.94 4.99 -4.84
CA TYR A 173 18.01 5.87 -6.00
C TYR A 173 17.29 7.18 -5.69
N THR A 174 18.01 8.30 -5.79
CA THR A 174 17.51 9.66 -5.49
C THR A 174 17.51 10.59 -6.71
N GLU A 175 18.05 10.10 -7.83
CA GLU A 175 18.07 10.77 -9.13
C GLU A 175 17.34 9.95 -10.18
N PRO A 176 16.82 10.58 -11.24
CA PRO A 176 16.24 9.85 -12.37
C PRO A 176 17.23 8.84 -12.95
N THR A 177 16.75 7.64 -13.28
CA THR A 177 17.59 6.59 -13.83
C THR A 177 17.49 6.52 -15.36
N THR A 178 18.60 6.11 -16.00
CA THR A 178 18.71 5.91 -17.44
C THR A 178 19.38 4.56 -17.71
N SER A 179 19.45 4.16 -18.97
CA SER A 179 20.18 2.94 -19.38
C SER A 179 21.68 2.99 -19.06
N SER A 180 22.22 4.15 -18.78
CA SER A 180 23.64 4.36 -18.38
C SER A 180 23.84 4.54 -16.89
N THR A 181 22.78 4.48 -16.08
CA THR A 181 22.90 4.57 -14.63
C THR A 181 23.57 3.31 -14.08
N GLU A 182 24.68 3.48 -13.36
CA GLU A 182 25.37 2.39 -12.71
C GLU A 182 24.48 1.72 -11.65
N PRO A 183 24.34 0.38 -11.68
CA PRO A 183 23.55 -0.35 -10.70
C PRO A 183 24.13 -0.21 -9.28
N LYS A 184 23.29 0.15 -8.32
CA LYS A 184 23.67 0.32 -6.91
C LYS A 184 23.49 -0.98 -6.13
N GLY A 185 24.38 -1.22 -5.16
CA GLY A 185 24.23 -2.29 -4.18
C GLY A 185 23.18 -1.99 -3.11
N LYS A 186 22.93 -2.97 -2.25
CA LYS A 186 22.02 -2.83 -1.11
C LYS A 186 22.54 -1.80 -0.12
N SER A 187 21.69 -0.86 0.25
CA SER A 187 21.88 0.01 1.41
C SER A 187 21.41 -0.71 2.67
N THR A 188 21.91 -0.30 3.84
CA THR A 188 21.43 -0.87 5.10
C THR A 188 20.02 -0.37 5.45
N VAL A 189 19.32 -1.09 6.33
CA VAL A 189 18.02 -0.66 6.88
C VAL A 189 18.13 0.78 7.43
N ALA A 190 19.18 1.08 8.20
CA ALA A 190 19.41 2.42 8.74
C ALA A 190 19.55 3.50 7.66
N GLN A 191 20.26 3.20 6.56
CA GLN A 191 20.42 4.14 5.45
C GLN A 191 19.11 4.41 4.72
N VAL A 192 18.26 3.37 4.56
CA VAL A 192 16.93 3.54 3.95
C VAL A 192 16.03 4.41 4.85
N TYR A 193 16.02 4.20 6.17
CA TYR A 193 15.28 5.07 7.08
C TYR A 193 15.83 6.51 7.10
N GLN A 194 17.14 6.70 6.99
CA GLN A 194 17.71 8.04 6.88
C GLN A 194 17.19 8.76 5.63
N GLN A 195 17.15 8.08 4.47
CA GLN A 195 16.58 8.65 3.24
C GLN A 195 15.09 9.00 3.40
N ILE A 196 14.32 8.15 4.09
CA ILE A 196 12.91 8.41 4.39
C ILE A 196 12.77 9.69 5.23
N PHE A 197 13.58 9.85 6.29
CA PHE A 197 13.54 11.05 7.12
C PHE A 197 13.97 12.30 6.36
N ASP A 198 15.03 12.23 5.54
CA ASP A 198 15.50 13.35 4.73
C ASP A 198 14.41 13.82 3.76
N ASP A 199 13.74 12.88 3.07
CA ASP A 199 12.63 13.18 2.17
C ASP A 199 11.43 13.80 2.90
N LEU A 200 11.04 13.24 4.05
CA LEU A 200 9.89 13.74 4.79
C LEU A 200 10.14 15.11 5.44
N ASN A 201 11.34 15.35 5.95
CA ASN A 201 11.68 16.66 6.52
C ASN A 201 11.67 17.74 5.43
N LEU A 202 12.24 17.46 4.25
CA LEU A 202 12.19 18.41 3.14
C LEU A 202 10.76 18.58 2.59
N ALA A 203 9.97 17.50 2.55
CA ALA A 203 8.56 17.58 2.18
C ALA A 203 7.75 18.44 3.16
N GLN A 204 8.02 18.35 4.46
CA GLN A 204 7.39 19.18 5.49
C GLN A 204 7.62 20.67 5.23
N ASP A 205 8.87 21.06 4.92
CA ASP A 205 9.21 22.44 4.60
C ASP A 205 8.51 22.93 3.34
N TYR A 206 8.52 22.11 2.28
CA TYR A 206 7.94 22.46 0.98
C TYR A 206 6.40 22.52 0.99
N LEU A 207 5.75 21.82 1.90
CA LEU A 207 4.29 21.73 1.99
C LEU A 207 3.71 22.62 3.10
N THR A 208 4.50 23.40 3.81
CA THR A 208 4.07 24.24 4.96
C THR A 208 2.84 25.08 4.63
N ASN A 209 2.79 25.69 3.43
CA ASN A 209 1.69 26.56 2.99
C ASN A 209 0.69 25.83 2.04
N TYR A 210 0.89 24.54 1.80
CA TYR A 210 0.02 23.82 0.86
C TYR A 210 -1.32 23.46 1.51
N VAL A 211 -2.41 23.90 0.88
CA VAL A 211 -3.77 23.59 1.29
C VAL A 211 -4.51 22.90 0.15
N ARG A 212 -5.08 21.72 0.42
CA ARG A 212 -5.95 21.00 -0.51
C ARG A 212 -7.22 21.78 -0.80
N LYS A 213 -7.66 21.77 -2.09
CA LYS A 213 -8.88 22.47 -2.53
C LYS A 213 -10.18 21.67 -2.28
N GLY A 214 -10.12 20.54 -1.60
CA GLY A 214 -11.25 19.67 -1.28
C GLY A 214 -10.86 18.21 -1.13
N ASP A 215 -11.83 17.38 -0.73
CA ASP A 215 -11.61 15.95 -0.45
C ASP A 215 -11.07 15.16 -1.64
N GLY A 216 -11.51 15.47 -2.86
CA GLY A 216 -10.98 14.83 -4.07
C GLY A 216 -9.46 15.00 -4.27
N GLN A 217 -8.82 15.91 -3.53
CA GLN A 217 -7.37 16.08 -3.51
C GLN A 217 -6.67 15.35 -2.35
N LYS A 218 -7.36 14.51 -1.60
CA LYS A 218 -6.72 13.71 -0.54
C LYS A 218 -5.63 12.75 -1.05
N PHE A 219 -5.51 12.57 -2.35
CA PHE A 219 -4.37 11.85 -2.93
C PHE A 219 -3.07 12.66 -2.90
N LYS A 220 -3.14 13.99 -2.88
CA LYS A 220 -1.97 14.87 -2.80
C LYS A 220 -1.49 14.97 -1.35
N PRO A 221 -0.25 14.58 -1.04
CA PRO A 221 0.32 14.79 0.28
C PRO A 221 0.26 16.28 0.70
N ASN A 222 -0.11 16.50 1.95
CA ASN A 222 0.00 17.75 2.69
C ASN A 222 0.80 17.49 3.97
N THR A 223 0.96 18.48 4.82
CA THR A 223 1.70 18.33 6.09
C THR A 223 1.13 17.25 7.01
N ASP A 224 -0.19 16.99 6.96
CA ASP A 224 -0.80 15.94 7.78
C ASP A 224 -0.36 14.54 7.31
N VAL A 225 -0.29 14.32 5.98
CA VAL A 225 0.25 13.07 5.41
C VAL A 225 1.72 12.91 5.76
N VAL A 226 2.52 13.98 5.67
CA VAL A 226 3.93 13.92 6.03
C VAL A 226 4.10 13.56 7.51
N ASN A 227 3.34 14.19 8.41
CA ASN A 227 3.34 13.85 9.82
C ASN A 227 2.94 12.38 10.07
N GLY A 228 1.94 11.86 9.35
CA GLY A 228 1.54 10.45 9.46
C GLY A 228 2.63 9.48 8.98
N LEU A 229 3.34 9.80 7.89
CA LEU A 229 4.49 9.01 7.42
C LEU A 229 5.68 9.10 8.40
N LEU A 230 5.95 10.27 8.98
CA LEU A 230 6.91 10.43 10.07
C LEU A 230 6.53 9.61 11.29
N ALA A 231 5.24 9.59 11.68
CA ALA A 231 4.75 8.79 12.80
C ALA A 231 5.02 7.29 12.58
N ARG A 232 4.75 6.78 11.36
CA ARG A 232 5.09 5.40 10.97
C ARG A 232 6.60 5.15 11.07
N ALA A 233 7.42 6.02 10.46
CA ALA A 233 8.88 5.85 10.44
C ALA A 233 9.49 5.91 11.85
N TYR A 234 9.05 6.84 12.70
CA TYR A 234 9.50 6.94 14.09
C TYR A 234 9.07 5.73 14.93
N LEU A 235 7.83 5.24 14.74
CA LEU A 235 7.36 4.01 15.40
C LEU A 235 8.25 2.81 15.04
N LEU A 236 8.60 2.67 13.76
CA LEU A 236 9.40 1.56 13.23
C LEU A 236 10.88 1.62 13.66
N THR A 237 11.39 2.82 13.94
CA THR A 237 12.79 3.03 14.37
C THR A 237 12.96 3.18 15.87
N GLY A 238 11.87 3.07 16.66
CA GLY A 238 11.93 3.14 18.12
C GLY A 238 12.05 4.56 18.69
N GLN A 239 11.77 5.58 17.89
CA GLN A 239 11.76 6.97 18.32
C GLN A 239 10.36 7.32 18.86
N TRP A 240 10.01 6.70 20.01
CA TRP A 240 8.63 6.65 20.51
C TRP A 240 8.02 8.03 20.78
N GLY A 241 8.75 8.93 21.44
CA GLY A 241 8.28 10.28 21.74
C GLY A 241 7.97 11.09 20.47
N GLU A 242 8.81 10.98 19.43
CA GLU A 242 8.58 11.64 18.14
C GLU A 242 7.42 10.99 17.37
N ALA A 243 7.28 9.65 17.45
CA ALA A 243 6.15 8.94 16.85
C ALA A 243 4.80 9.44 17.42
N ALA A 244 4.72 9.59 18.75
CA ALA A 244 3.51 10.07 19.40
C ALA A 244 3.15 11.50 18.98
N LYS A 245 4.12 12.42 18.95
CA LYS A 245 3.92 13.82 18.51
C LYS A 245 3.48 13.91 17.05
N ALA A 246 4.15 13.17 16.16
CA ALA A 246 3.84 13.17 14.74
C ALA A 246 2.44 12.58 14.47
N ALA A 247 2.05 11.51 15.16
CA ALA A 247 0.72 10.91 15.04
C ALA A 247 -0.38 11.87 15.54
N GLU A 248 -0.16 12.56 16.66
CA GLU A 248 -1.09 13.59 17.16
C GLU A 248 -1.24 14.74 16.16
N ALA A 249 -0.14 15.20 15.57
CA ALA A 249 -0.17 16.26 14.55
C ALA A 249 -0.93 15.80 13.29
N ALA A 250 -0.68 14.58 12.81
CA ALA A 250 -1.29 14.05 11.60
C ALA A 250 -2.81 13.91 11.69
N ARG A 251 -3.35 13.51 12.87
CA ARG A 251 -4.79 13.29 13.07
C ARG A 251 -5.59 14.54 13.38
N LYS A 252 -4.94 15.68 13.57
CA LYS A 252 -5.59 16.94 13.96
C LYS A 252 -6.55 17.39 12.87
N GLY A 253 -7.85 17.53 13.23
CA GLY A 253 -8.89 17.94 12.30
C GLY A 253 -9.61 16.80 11.58
N TYR A 254 -9.18 15.54 11.76
CA TYR A 254 -9.86 14.36 11.21
C TYR A 254 -10.66 13.64 12.28
N LEU A 255 -12.00 13.65 12.12
CA LEU A 255 -12.93 13.12 13.10
C LEU A 255 -13.08 11.61 12.97
N LEU A 256 -13.25 10.91 14.11
CA LEU A 256 -13.51 9.48 14.10
C LEU A 256 -14.96 9.16 13.66
N MET A 257 -15.12 8.06 12.94
CA MET A 257 -16.43 7.47 12.65
C MET A 257 -17.04 6.92 13.94
N THR A 258 -18.36 7.07 14.10
CA THR A 258 -19.07 6.72 15.34
C THR A 258 -20.31 5.84 15.11
N THR A 259 -20.59 5.48 13.87
CA THR A 259 -21.73 4.65 13.51
C THR A 259 -21.33 3.53 12.55
N THR A 260 -22.07 2.42 12.57
CA THR A 260 -21.89 1.31 11.64
C THR A 260 -21.99 1.78 10.18
N ALA A 261 -22.96 2.65 9.86
CA ALA A 261 -23.16 3.16 8.51
C ALA A 261 -21.97 4.00 7.98
N GLU A 262 -21.29 4.75 8.85
CA GLU A 262 -20.07 5.48 8.47
C GLU A 262 -18.88 4.52 8.21
N TYR A 263 -18.89 3.36 8.84
CA TYR A 263 -17.81 2.36 8.75
C TYR A 263 -18.03 1.34 7.64
N GLU A 264 -19.27 1.19 7.14
CA GLU A 264 -19.62 0.25 6.08
C GLU A 264 -19.17 0.76 4.71
N GLY A 265 -18.61 -0.14 3.90
CA GLY A 265 -18.21 0.11 2.52
C GLY A 265 -16.82 0.68 2.33
N PHE A 266 -16.36 1.56 3.19
CA PHE A 266 -15.00 2.14 3.20
C PHE A 266 -14.48 2.52 1.80
N ASN A 267 -15.33 3.18 0.99
CA ASN A 267 -15.16 3.34 -0.45
C ASN A 267 -15.24 4.79 -0.94
N ASN A 268 -15.20 5.77 -0.01
CA ASN A 268 -15.40 7.18 -0.34
C ASN A 268 -14.30 8.06 0.25
N ILE A 269 -13.62 8.80 -0.62
CA ILE A 269 -12.52 9.72 -0.27
C ILE A 269 -12.99 10.86 0.67
N SER A 270 -14.27 11.18 0.69
CA SER A 270 -14.84 12.19 1.61
C SER A 270 -15.02 11.70 3.04
N ASN A 271 -14.68 10.43 3.35
CA ASN A 271 -14.70 9.93 4.71
C ASN A 271 -13.91 10.84 5.65
N LYS A 272 -14.52 11.20 6.78
CA LYS A 272 -13.97 12.19 7.73
C LYS A 272 -12.71 11.74 8.46
N GLU A 273 -12.44 10.43 8.53
CA GLU A 273 -11.21 9.89 9.09
C GLU A 273 -10.03 9.89 8.10
N TRP A 274 -10.29 9.93 6.79
CA TRP A 274 -9.23 9.74 5.81
C TRP A 274 -8.33 10.96 5.69
N ILE A 275 -7.07 10.77 6.03
CA ILE A 275 -5.99 11.75 5.89
C ILE A 275 -5.42 11.67 4.46
N TRP A 276 -5.27 10.46 3.92
CA TRP A 276 -4.71 10.19 2.61
C TRP A 276 -5.40 9.02 1.94
N GLY A 277 -5.65 9.12 0.64
CA GLY A 277 -6.33 8.08 -0.13
C GLY A 277 -6.33 8.38 -1.61
N SER A 278 -6.72 7.40 -2.43
CA SER A 278 -6.80 7.53 -3.87
C SER A 278 -8.26 7.54 -4.33
N PRO A 279 -8.74 8.65 -4.93
CA PRO A 279 -10.05 8.66 -5.56
C PRO A 279 -10.03 7.76 -6.80
N GLN A 280 -11.11 7.02 -7.01
CA GLN A 280 -11.28 6.12 -8.15
C GLN A 280 -12.51 6.51 -8.97
N THR A 281 -12.41 6.44 -10.29
CA THR A 281 -13.48 6.79 -11.23
C THR A 281 -13.65 5.72 -12.30
N LEU A 282 -14.82 5.66 -12.92
CA LEU A 282 -15.11 4.75 -14.04
C LEU A 282 -14.21 4.96 -15.28
N SER A 283 -13.57 6.10 -15.40
CA SER A 283 -12.61 6.34 -16.49
C SER A 283 -11.30 5.56 -16.33
N GLN A 284 -11.03 5.03 -15.15
CA GLN A 284 -9.90 4.16 -14.88
C GLN A 284 -10.30 2.72 -15.21
N SER A 285 -9.58 2.08 -16.13
CA SER A 285 -9.96 0.77 -16.66
C SER A 285 -10.06 -0.34 -15.61
N ASP A 286 -9.32 -0.19 -14.52
CA ASP A 286 -9.14 -1.22 -13.51
C ASP A 286 -9.74 -0.84 -12.15
N ALA A 287 -10.49 0.26 -12.05
CA ALA A 287 -11.03 0.77 -10.79
C ALA A 287 -11.90 -0.24 -10.05
N SER A 288 -12.68 -1.05 -10.75
CA SER A 288 -13.52 -2.10 -10.17
C SER A 288 -12.70 -3.24 -9.57
N TYR A 289 -11.51 -3.56 -10.07
CA TYR A 289 -10.68 -4.63 -9.53
C TYR A 289 -10.16 -4.34 -8.12
N ASN A 290 -10.07 -3.08 -7.73
CA ASN A 290 -9.56 -2.68 -6.43
C ASN A 290 -10.31 -3.28 -5.25
N PHE A 291 -11.60 -3.63 -5.42
CA PHE A 291 -12.44 -4.15 -4.35
C PHE A 291 -13.03 -5.54 -4.58
N TYR A 292 -12.90 -6.13 -5.76
CA TYR A 292 -13.47 -7.47 -6.03
C TYR A 292 -13.01 -8.55 -5.05
N TYR A 293 -11.84 -8.42 -4.46
CA TYR A 293 -11.35 -9.38 -3.47
C TYR A 293 -11.95 -9.15 -2.10
N LEU A 294 -12.02 -7.88 -1.69
CA LEU A 294 -12.41 -7.44 -0.36
C LEU A 294 -13.92 -7.42 -0.19
N ASP A 295 -14.67 -7.16 -1.26
CA ASP A 295 -16.12 -7.12 -1.21
C ASP A 295 -16.67 -8.53 -1.05
N ALA A 296 -16.99 -8.89 0.19
CA ALA A 296 -17.57 -10.18 0.51
C ALA A 296 -18.99 -10.35 -0.08
N THR A 297 -19.67 -9.27 -0.46
CA THR A 297 -20.99 -9.29 -1.10
C THR A 297 -20.90 -9.50 -2.61
N TYR A 298 -19.72 -9.26 -3.21
CA TYR A 298 -19.51 -9.51 -4.63
C TYR A 298 -19.62 -10.98 -4.98
N VAL A 299 -20.49 -11.31 -5.92
CA VAL A 299 -20.82 -12.69 -6.28
C VAL A 299 -19.82 -13.34 -7.23
N GLY A 300 -18.97 -12.55 -7.86
CA GLY A 300 -17.98 -13.02 -8.83
C GLY A 300 -16.91 -13.94 -8.27
N ALA A 301 -16.14 -14.53 -9.17
CA ALA A 301 -15.10 -15.53 -8.83
C ALA A 301 -13.96 -14.96 -7.99
N TYR A 302 -13.77 -13.64 -7.99
CA TYR A 302 -12.61 -12.98 -7.36
C TYR A 302 -12.77 -12.70 -5.87
N SER A 303 -14.00 -12.69 -5.32
CA SER A 303 -14.23 -12.52 -3.88
C SER A 303 -13.49 -13.60 -3.08
N SER A 304 -12.37 -13.27 -2.48
CA SER A 304 -11.48 -14.23 -1.80
C SER A 304 -11.08 -13.82 -0.39
N PHE A 305 -11.30 -12.56 -0.02
CA PHE A 305 -11.00 -12.03 1.31
C PHE A 305 -12.16 -12.30 2.26
N MET A 306 -11.96 -13.20 3.20
CA MET A 306 -12.92 -13.49 4.26
C MET A 306 -12.26 -13.20 5.61
N ALA A 307 -13.05 -12.85 6.60
CA ALA A 307 -12.53 -12.63 7.94
C ALA A 307 -12.31 -13.96 8.67
N ASP A 308 -11.32 -13.97 9.56
CA ASP A 308 -11.19 -15.08 10.51
C ASP A 308 -12.29 -14.99 11.58
N PRO A 309 -13.07 -16.06 11.80
CA PRO A 309 -14.07 -16.12 12.88
C PRO A 309 -13.47 -15.82 14.26
N HIS A 310 -12.23 -16.24 14.54
CA HIS A 310 -11.57 -15.92 15.80
C HIS A 310 -11.31 -14.41 15.99
N LEU A 311 -11.09 -13.67 14.89
CA LEU A 311 -11.03 -12.22 14.97
C LEU A 311 -12.38 -11.64 15.37
N MET A 312 -13.50 -12.11 14.77
CA MET A 312 -14.85 -11.65 15.11
C MET A 312 -15.15 -11.86 16.60
N ASP A 313 -14.71 -12.97 17.18
CA ASP A 313 -14.91 -13.27 18.61
C ASP A 313 -14.21 -12.30 19.56
N THR A 314 -13.26 -11.48 19.05
CA THR A 314 -12.59 -10.44 19.84
C THR A 314 -13.39 -9.15 19.98
N PHE A 315 -14.46 -8.98 19.18
CA PHE A 315 -15.33 -7.80 19.22
C PHE A 315 -16.37 -7.98 20.33
N VAL A 316 -16.66 -6.89 21.03
CA VAL A 316 -17.63 -6.91 22.13
C VAL A 316 -18.99 -6.40 21.69
N LYS A 317 -20.04 -6.78 22.39
CA LYS A 317 -21.40 -6.27 22.15
C LYS A 317 -21.42 -4.74 22.27
N GLY A 318 -21.99 -4.08 21.29
CA GLY A 318 -22.05 -2.63 21.19
C GLY A 318 -21.00 -2.00 20.28
N ASP A 319 -19.97 -2.78 19.89
CA ASP A 319 -19.01 -2.33 18.88
C ASP A 319 -19.70 -2.10 17.53
N ILE A 320 -19.58 -0.89 16.99
CA ILE A 320 -20.21 -0.48 15.72
C ILE A 320 -19.73 -1.30 14.52
N ARG A 321 -18.58 -1.98 14.63
CA ARG A 321 -17.96 -2.80 13.58
C ARG A 321 -18.53 -4.22 13.55
N LEU A 322 -18.99 -4.74 14.70
CA LEU A 322 -19.49 -6.12 14.83
C LEU A 322 -20.67 -6.44 13.91
N PRO A 323 -21.67 -5.56 13.67
CA PRO A 323 -22.78 -5.84 12.76
C PRO A 323 -22.39 -6.00 11.29
N LEU A 324 -21.15 -5.65 10.92
CA LEU A 324 -20.66 -5.76 9.55
C LEU A 324 -20.18 -7.18 9.19
N PHE A 325 -20.01 -8.06 10.18
CA PHE A 325 -19.72 -9.46 9.94
C PHE A 325 -20.98 -10.21 9.51
N GLN A 326 -20.85 -11.06 8.49
CA GLN A 326 -21.94 -11.88 7.98
C GLN A 326 -21.41 -13.17 7.38
N TRP A 327 -22.00 -14.31 7.76
CA TRP A 327 -21.70 -15.56 7.10
C TRP A 327 -22.16 -15.53 5.64
N MET A 328 -21.33 -15.98 4.73
CA MET A 328 -21.50 -15.91 3.29
C MET A 328 -21.66 -17.30 2.66
N ARG A 329 -22.10 -17.34 1.45
CA ARG A 329 -22.54 -18.47 0.62
C ARG A 329 -21.96 -19.86 0.93
N GLU A 330 -20.66 -19.96 1.10
CA GLU A 330 -19.95 -21.24 1.22
C GLU A 330 -19.66 -21.60 2.69
N GLY A 331 -20.04 -20.75 3.63
CA GLY A 331 -19.72 -20.91 5.04
C GLY A 331 -18.53 -20.07 5.52
N TYR A 332 -17.98 -19.20 4.68
CA TYR A 332 -16.97 -18.23 5.08
C TYR A 332 -17.59 -17.00 5.74
N LEU A 333 -16.85 -16.39 6.66
CA LEU A 333 -17.26 -15.14 7.32
C LEU A 333 -16.86 -13.95 6.48
N GLY A 334 -17.81 -13.23 5.90
CA GLY A 334 -17.59 -11.96 5.23
C GLY A 334 -17.53 -10.80 6.21
N TYR A 335 -16.76 -9.76 5.88
CA TYR A 335 -16.71 -8.51 6.64
C TYR A 335 -17.04 -7.34 5.71
N LYS A 336 -18.22 -6.74 5.85
CA LYS A 336 -18.76 -5.68 4.98
C LYS A 336 -18.12 -4.30 5.22
N LYS A 337 -16.97 -4.26 5.90
CA LYS A 337 -16.14 -3.05 5.97
C LYS A 337 -15.81 -2.52 4.58
N PHE A 338 -15.54 -3.41 3.63
CA PHE A 338 -15.25 -3.03 2.24
C PHE A 338 -16.32 -3.56 1.29
N HIS A 339 -16.92 -2.66 0.53
CA HIS A 339 -17.72 -3.02 -0.64
C HIS A 339 -17.68 -1.89 -1.67
N MET A 340 -17.88 -2.23 -2.92
CA MET A 340 -17.93 -1.28 -4.03
C MET A 340 -19.13 -0.34 -3.93
N ARG A 341 -19.01 0.82 -4.52
CA ARG A 341 -20.15 1.71 -4.80
C ARG A 341 -21.05 1.10 -5.88
N SER A 342 -22.22 1.70 -6.07
CA SER A 342 -23.19 1.26 -7.10
C SER A 342 -22.69 1.40 -8.54
N ASP A 343 -21.59 2.10 -8.77
CA ASP A 343 -20.90 2.26 -10.05
C ASP A 343 -19.74 1.27 -10.25
N ASP A 344 -19.65 0.25 -9.38
CA ASP A 344 -18.58 -0.76 -9.36
C ASP A 344 -17.17 -0.19 -9.14
N THR A 345 -17.06 0.99 -8.52
CA THR A 345 -15.78 1.59 -8.12
C THR A 345 -15.69 1.73 -6.60
N ALA A 346 -14.48 2.00 -6.10
CA ALA A 346 -14.25 2.31 -4.70
C ALA A 346 -12.96 3.12 -4.54
N ASP A 347 -13.01 4.19 -3.76
CA ASP A 347 -11.82 4.95 -3.39
C ASP A 347 -10.97 4.13 -2.41
N LEU A 348 -9.67 4.37 -2.40
CA LEU A 348 -8.70 3.59 -1.63
C LEU A 348 -8.13 4.38 -0.47
N VAL A 349 -8.19 3.85 0.73
CA VAL A 349 -7.57 4.44 1.93
C VAL A 349 -6.09 4.07 2.01
N LEU A 350 -5.25 5.05 2.38
CA LEU A 350 -3.83 4.86 2.66
C LEU A 350 -3.44 5.29 4.07
N MET A 351 -4.17 6.24 4.64
CA MET A 351 -3.92 6.76 5.98
C MET A 351 -5.19 7.37 6.55
N ARG A 352 -5.46 7.13 7.81
CA ARG A 352 -6.61 7.71 8.51
C ARG A 352 -6.34 7.97 9.99
N SER A 353 -7.15 8.82 10.61
CA SER A 353 -6.93 9.26 11.97
C SER A 353 -6.93 8.13 13.00
N ALA A 354 -7.74 7.09 12.81
CA ALA A 354 -7.77 5.95 13.74
C ALA A 354 -6.41 5.23 13.84
N GLU A 355 -5.69 5.07 12.72
CA GLU A 355 -4.31 4.54 12.76
C GLU A 355 -3.39 5.43 13.61
N MET A 356 -3.52 6.76 13.48
CA MET A 356 -2.70 7.71 14.23
C MET A 356 -3.00 7.66 15.74
N TYR A 357 -4.26 7.48 16.15
CA TYR A 357 -4.61 7.23 17.54
C TYR A 357 -3.93 5.98 18.10
N LEU A 358 -3.84 4.92 17.30
CA LEU A 358 -3.20 3.66 17.70
C LEU A 358 -1.67 3.77 17.75
N ILE A 359 -1.04 4.49 16.78
CA ILE A 359 0.40 4.79 16.83
C ILE A 359 0.73 5.63 18.07
N GLU A 360 -0.05 6.67 18.34
CA GLU A 360 0.17 7.55 19.51
C GLU A 360 0.08 6.77 20.83
N ALA A 361 -0.94 5.92 20.98
CA ALA A 361 -1.10 5.10 22.18
C ALA A 361 0.08 4.12 22.37
N GLU A 362 0.42 3.38 21.31
CA GLU A 362 1.54 2.42 21.36
C GLU A 362 2.86 3.11 21.66
N ALA A 363 3.13 4.23 21.00
CA ALA A 363 4.34 4.99 21.19
C ALA A 363 4.47 5.53 22.62
N LYS A 364 3.40 6.09 23.19
CA LYS A 364 3.39 6.56 24.59
C LYS A 364 3.65 5.43 25.60
N VAL A 365 3.04 4.26 25.38
CA VAL A 365 3.29 3.08 26.23
C VAL A 365 4.76 2.64 26.12
N ARG A 366 5.31 2.58 24.91
CA ARG A 366 6.70 2.18 24.68
C ARG A 366 7.69 3.19 25.24
N ASP A 367 7.37 4.47 25.20
CA ASP A 367 8.18 5.57 25.73
C ASP A 367 8.17 5.64 27.29
N GLY A 368 7.31 4.86 27.94
CA GLY A 368 7.25 4.79 29.39
C GLY A 368 6.35 5.85 30.05
N VAL A 369 5.46 6.47 29.29
CA VAL A 369 4.39 7.31 29.84
C VAL A 369 3.51 6.45 30.74
N ALA A 370 3.00 7.02 31.85
CA ALA A 370 2.10 6.32 32.77
C ALA A 370 0.93 5.70 32.01
N LEU A 371 0.61 4.42 32.26
CA LEU A 371 -0.28 3.62 31.39
C LEU A 371 -1.68 4.23 31.27
N ASP A 372 -2.23 4.82 32.33
CA ASP A 372 -3.51 5.51 32.32
C ASP A 372 -3.55 6.73 31.38
N GLN A 373 -2.43 7.44 31.25
CA GLN A 373 -2.27 8.56 30.31
C GLN A 373 -1.93 8.05 28.89
N ALA A 374 -1.09 7.04 28.80
CA ALA A 374 -0.62 6.49 27.53
C ALA A 374 -1.78 5.90 26.69
N VAL A 375 -2.79 5.30 27.34
CA VAL A 375 -3.95 4.71 26.65
C VAL A 375 -5.07 5.70 26.34
N ALA A 376 -4.94 6.99 26.65
CA ALA A 376 -5.97 7.99 26.35
C ALA A 376 -6.34 8.04 24.85
N PRO A 377 -5.39 8.00 23.89
CA PRO A 377 -5.74 7.92 22.48
C PRO A 377 -6.48 6.62 22.11
N LEU A 378 -6.06 5.48 22.64
CA LEU A 378 -6.77 4.20 22.48
C LEU A 378 -8.21 4.30 22.99
N ASN A 379 -8.41 4.86 24.16
CA ASN A 379 -9.74 5.01 24.77
C ASN A 379 -10.63 5.97 23.98
N THR A 380 -10.07 7.02 23.37
CA THR A 380 -10.81 7.90 22.46
C THR A 380 -11.32 7.12 21.27
N LEU A 381 -10.48 6.28 20.63
CA LEU A 381 -10.89 5.42 19.52
C LEU A 381 -11.95 4.40 19.96
N ARG A 382 -11.73 3.68 21.06
CA ARG A 382 -12.67 2.68 21.60
C ARG A 382 -14.05 3.30 21.88
N THR A 383 -14.08 4.48 22.48
CA THR A 383 -15.34 5.22 22.72
C THR A 383 -16.05 5.55 21.42
N ALA A 384 -15.35 6.00 20.40
CA ALA A 384 -15.91 6.25 19.07
C ALA A 384 -16.46 4.98 18.41
N ARG A 385 -15.92 3.82 18.74
CA ARG A 385 -16.41 2.50 18.26
C ARG A 385 -17.52 1.90 19.14
N GLY A 386 -18.02 2.64 20.14
CA GLY A 386 -19.07 2.14 21.05
C GLY A 386 -18.56 1.15 22.10
N VAL A 387 -17.25 1.11 22.32
CA VAL A 387 -16.59 0.22 23.27
C VAL A 387 -16.11 1.02 24.47
N GLY A 388 -16.20 0.44 25.68
CA GLY A 388 -15.72 1.07 26.90
C GLY A 388 -14.20 1.26 26.93
N ASN A 389 -13.74 2.11 27.83
CA ASN A 389 -12.31 2.33 28.05
C ASN A 389 -11.61 1.04 28.45
N TYR A 390 -10.37 0.90 28.02
CA TYR A 390 -9.49 -0.19 28.43
C TYR A 390 -8.96 0.09 29.84
N ASP A 391 -9.22 -0.84 30.76
CA ASP A 391 -8.73 -0.75 32.14
C ASP A 391 -7.29 -1.27 32.22
N VAL A 392 -6.38 -0.39 32.59
CA VAL A 392 -4.95 -0.70 32.77
C VAL A 392 -4.58 -1.09 34.19
N THR A 393 -5.56 -1.16 35.13
CA THR A 393 -5.30 -1.50 36.54
C THR A 393 -4.65 -2.87 36.63
N GLY A 394 -3.45 -2.92 37.24
CA GLY A 394 -2.67 -4.15 37.40
C GLY A 394 -2.10 -4.76 36.11
N LYS A 395 -2.17 -4.05 35.00
CA LYS A 395 -1.59 -4.50 33.72
C LYS A 395 -0.11 -4.14 33.62
N THR A 396 0.65 -5.02 32.94
CA THR A 396 2.02 -4.72 32.54
C THR A 396 2.03 -3.90 31.22
N LYS A 397 3.17 -3.28 30.95
CA LYS A 397 3.43 -2.57 29.67
C LYS A 397 3.17 -3.46 28.47
N GLU A 398 3.64 -4.69 28.50
CA GLU A 398 3.50 -5.69 27.44
C GLU A 398 2.01 -6.04 27.19
N GLN A 399 1.24 -6.24 28.25
CA GLN A 399 -0.20 -6.52 28.14
C GLN A 399 -0.97 -5.35 27.52
N VAL A 400 -0.57 -4.11 27.81
CA VAL A 400 -1.18 -2.92 27.20
C VAL A 400 -0.79 -2.81 25.74
N ILE A 401 0.46 -3.10 25.38
CA ILE A 401 0.92 -3.15 23.98
C ILE A 401 0.14 -4.23 23.21
N ASP A 402 -0.03 -5.42 23.79
CA ASP A 402 -0.77 -6.52 23.14
C ASP A 402 -2.24 -6.14 22.86
N GLU A 403 -2.90 -5.42 23.80
CA GLU A 403 -4.25 -4.91 23.55
C GLU A 403 -4.28 -3.85 22.45
N ILE A 404 -3.31 -2.93 22.41
CA ILE A 404 -3.21 -1.94 21.32
C ILE A 404 -3.01 -2.65 19.97
N LEU A 405 -2.15 -3.66 19.92
CA LEU A 405 -1.94 -4.45 18.70
C LEU A 405 -3.20 -5.23 18.31
N MET A 406 -3.97 -5.76 19.28
CA MET A 406 -5.26 -6.39 19.03
C MET A 406 -6.27 -5.37 18.49
N GLU A 407 -6.31 -4.14 19.04
CA GLU A 407 -7.17 -3.08 18.52
C GLU A 407 -6.75 -2.67 17.09
N ARG A 408 -5.45 -2.67 16.77
CA ARG A 408 -4.97 -2.47 15.39
C ARG A 408 -5.51 -3.55 14.44
N ARG A 409 -5.49 -4.82 14.83
CA ARG A 409 -6.06 -5.92 14.04
C ARG A 409 -7.55 -5.73 13.76
N ARG A 410 -8.35 -5.35 14.80
CA ARG A 410 -9.78 -5.07 14.66
C ARG A 410 -10.05 -3.86 13.74
N GLU A 411 -9.26 -2.81 13.94
CA GLU A 411 -9.48 -1.52 13.30
C GLU A 411 -8.99 -1.49 11.85
N LEU A 412 -7.78 -2.00 11.61
CA LEU A 412 -7.07 -1.84 10.34
C LEU A 412 -7.19 -3.06 9.40
N TRP A 413 -8.09 -4.00 9.69
CA TRP A 413 -8.36 -5.15 8.83
C TRP A 413 -8.62 -4.73 7.38
N GLY A 414 -7.93 -5.34 6.42
CA GLY A 414 -8.08 -5.05 5.00
C GLY A 414 -7.35 -3.80 4.51
N GLU A 415 -6.53 -3.14 5.34
CA GLU A 415 -5.82 -1.90 4.98
C GLU A 415 -4.31 -2.09 4.73
N GLY A 416 -3.80 -3.33 4.75
CA GLY A 416 -2.42 -3.65 4.41
C GLY A 416 -1.41 -3.45 5.54
N PHE A 417 -1.82 -3.63 6.79
CA PHE A 417 -0.93 -3.46 7.95
C PHE A 417 -0.56 -4.79 8.62
N ALA A 418 -1.27 -5.86 8.34
CA ALA A 418 -1.24 -7.03 9.20
C ALA A 418 0.14 -7.71 9.24
N ILE A 419 0.77 -8.00 8.10
CA ILE A 419 2.10 -8.65 8.10
C ILE A 419 3.20 -7.71 8.60
N THR A 420 3.12 -6.41 8.31
CA THR A 420 4.11 -5.44 8.78
C THR A 420 4.03 -5.23 10.30
N ASP A 421 2.84 -5.30 10.89
CA ASP A 421 2.67 -5.30 12.36
C ASP A 421 3.27 -6.57 13.00
N VAL A 422 3.16 -7.73 12.36
CA VAL A 422 3.82 -8.98 12.78
C VAL A 422 5.35 -8.83 12.74
N LEU A 423 5.89 -8.36 11.60
CA LEU A 423 7.34 -8.20 11.38
C LEU A 423 7.96 -7.21 12.37
N ARG A 424 7.38 -5.99 12.51
CA ARG A 424 7.94 -4.95 13.38
C ARG A 424 7.93 -5.31 14.86
N ASN A 425 6.99 -6.17 15.28
CA ASN A 425 6.92 -6.68 16.65
C ASN A 425 7.63 -8.02 16.84
N GLN A 426 8.30 -8.54 15.79
CA GLN A 426 9.03 -9.80 15.81
C GLN A 426 8.16 -10.96 16.34
N LYS A 427 6.89 -10.98 15.91
CA LYS A 427 5.91 -12.01 16.27
C LYS A 427 5.75 -13.04 15.16
N ALA A 428 5.09 -14.14 15.45
CA ALA A 428 4.59 -15.08 14.47
C ALA A 428 3.16 -14.70 14.06
N ILE A 429 2.75 -15.08 12.86
CA ILE A 429 1.32 -15.09 12.52
C ILE A 429 0.62 -16.20 13.30
N GLU A 430 -0.67 -16.01 13.54
CA GLU A 430 -1.52 -16.96 14.28
C GLU A 430 -2.71 -17.31 13.39
N ARG A 431 -2.70 -18.50 12.80
CA ARG A 431 -3.83 -19.06 12.09
C ARG A 431 -4.29 -20.31 12.81
N MET A 432 -5.53 -20.33 13.26
CA MET A 432 -6.11 -21.45 14.00
C MET A 432 -7.21 -22.11 13.16
N ALA A 433 -7.25 -23.43 13.17
CA ALA A 433 -8.42 -24.14 12.65
C ALA A 433 -9.63 -23.86 13.55
N LEU A 434 -10.82 -23.84 12.96
CA LEU A 434 -12.05 -23.81 13.75
C LEU A 434 -12.14 -25.06 14.66
N SER A 435 -12.66 -24.89 15.86
CA SER A 435 -12.94 -26.03 16.73
C SER A 435 -13.93 -27.00 16.09
N GLU A 436 -13.91 -28.27 16.48
CA GLU A 436 -14.85 -29.26 15.96
C GLU A 436 -16.31 -28.87 16.19
N ASP A 437 -16.62 -28.23 17.31
CA ASP A 437 -17.96 -27.76 17.62
C ASP A 437 -18.39 -26.63 16.69
N MET A 438 -17.50 -25.66 16.41
CA MET A 438 -17.78 -24.61 15.44
C MET A 438 -18.01 -25.20 14.03
N GLN A 439 -17.18 -26.13 13.60
CA GLN A 439 -17.31 -26.76 12.28
C GLN A 439 -18.59 -27.56 12.10
N LYS A 440 -19.19 -28.05 13.20
CA LYS A 440 -20.42 -28.84 13.21
C LYS A 440 -21.69 -28.01 13.43
N THR A 441 -21.54 -26.75 13.87
CA THR A 441 -22.68 -25.85 14.15
C THR A 441 -23.03 -25.05 12.91
N GLU A 442 -24.10 -25.42 12.22
CA GLU A 442 -24.55 -24.71 11.03
C GLU A 442 -24.94 -23.26 11.32
N VAL A 443 -24.52 -22.36 10.43
CA VAL A 443 -24.84 -20.93 10.46
C VAL A 443 -25.68 -20.52 9.25
N ASP A 444 -26.41 -19.43 9.40
CA ASP A 444 -27.21 -18.86 8.31
C ASP A 444 -26.32 -18.05 7.36
N CYS A 445 -26.01 -18.62 6.21
CA CYS A 445 -25.16 -18.01 5.20
C CYS A 445 -26.00 -17.25 4.17
N TRP A 446 -25.68 -15.97 3.98
CA TRP A 446 -26.27 -15.16 2.93
C TRP A 446 -25.97 -15.75 1.54
N GLN A 447 -27.00 -15.76 0.71
CA GLN A 447 -26.96 -16.21 -0.69
C GLN A 447 -27.25 -15.03 -1.62
N GLU A 448 -26.79 -15.13 -2.86
CA GLU A 448 -27.18 -14.19 -3.90
C GLU A 448 -28.72 -14.07 -3.99
N GLY A 449 -29.21 -12.83 -4.14
CA GLY A 449 -30.66 -12.55 -4.12
C GLY A 449 -31.24 -12.36 -2.72
N GLY A 450 -30.42 -12.36 -1.65
CA GLY A 450 -30.84 -12.00 -0.29
C GLY A 450 -31.47 -13.12 0.51
N SER A 451 -31.48 -14.36 0.02
CA SER A 451 -31.91 -15.52 0.79
C SER A 451 -30.81 -16.05 1.73
N PHE A 452 -31.14 -16.97 2.62
CA PHE A 452 -30.19 -17.61 3.53
C PHE A 452 -30.24 -19.13 3.39
N ALA A 453 -29.10 -19.79 3.55
CA ALA A 453 -28.97 -21.23 3.58
C ALA A 453 -28.05 -21.67 4.73
N LYS A 454 -28.38 -22.77 5.37
CA LYS A 454 -27.53 -23.38 6.40
C LYS A 454 -26.25 -23.95 5.78
N ARG A 455 -25.13 -23.65 6.39
CA ARG A 455 -23.80 -24.17 6.03
C ARG A 455 -22.93 -24.31 7.27
N ASN A 456 -22.00 -25.24 7.21
CA ASN A 456 -20.97 -25.35 8.23
C ASN A 456 -19.96 -24.21 8.07
N PRO A 457 -19.55 -23.56 9.17
CA PRO A 457 -18.52 -22.52 9.15
C PRO A 457 -17.20 -23.03 8.57
N LEU A 458 -16.53 -22.15 7.82
CA LEU A 458 -15.20 -22.36 7.27
C LEU A 458 -14.23 -21.30 7.84
N GLY A 459 -13.02 -21.73 8.17
CA GLY A 459 -11.95 -20.89 8.69
C GLY A 459 -10.62 -21.15 8.00
N HIS A 460 -9.53 -20.89 8.69
CA HIS A 460 -8.19 -21.15 8.15
C HIS A 460 -7.99 -22.63 7.80
N TRP A 461 -7.43 -22.86 6.61
CA TRP A 461 -7.12 -24.20 6.08
C TRP A 461 -5.63 -24.38 5.79
N PHE A 462 -4.82 -23.32 5.83
CA PHE A 462 -3.37 -23.33 5.67
C PHE A 462 -2.74 -22.85 6.98
N LEU A 463 -2.23 -23.80 7.77
CA LEU A 463 -1.88 -23.62 9.18
C LEU A 463 -0.38 -23.73 9.48
N ASN A 464 0.44 -24.00 8.48
CA ASN A 464 1.89 -24.14 8.57
C ASN A 464 2.56 -23.48 7.36
N PHE A 465 3.86 -23.23 7.43
CA PHE A 465 4.63 -22.83 6.25
C PHE A 465 4.65 -23.93 5.17
N PRO A 466 5.01 -23.60 3.91
CA PRO A 466 5.08 -24.58 2.81
C PRO A 466 6.00 -25.78 3.09
N ASP A 467 7.01 -25.61 3.94
CA ASP A 467 7.92 -26.70 4.38
C ASP A 467 7.35 -27.56 5.53
N GLY A 468 6.12 -27.32 5.93
CA GLY A 468 5.40 -28.03 7.01
C GLY A 468 5.72 -27.57 8.43
N LYS A 469 6.62 -26.61 8.62
CA LYS A 469 6.95 -26.06 9.94
C LYS A 469 5.86 -25.12 10.42
N ALA A 470 5.68 -25.07 11.74
CA ALA A 470 4.80 -24.11 12.38
C ALA A 470 5.24 -22.66 12.09
N PHE A 471 4.28 -21.75 12.03
CA PHE A 471 4.58 -20.32 11.92
C PHE A 471 5.45 -19.86 13.07
N SER A 472 6.48 -19.08 12.78
CA SER A 472 7.46 -18.61 13.75
C SER A 472 7.86 -17.17 13.48
N ALA A 473 8.28 -16.48 14.53
CA ALA A 473 8.78 -15.11 14.43
C ALA A 473 10.01 -15.02 13.53
N ASN A 474 10.13 -13.90 12.81
CA ASN A 474 11.27 -13.63 11.93
C ASN A 474 11.52 -14.71 10.86
N SER A 475 10.46 -15.35 10.37
CA SER A 475 10.58 -16.29 9.25
C SER A 475 10.87 -15.56 7.94
N SER A 476 11.76 -16.11 7.11
CA SER A 476 12.04 -15.57 5.76
C SER A 476 10.83 -15.65 4.82
N TYR A 477 9.85 -16.49 5.10
CA TYR A 477 8.59 -16.53 4.36
C TYR A 477 7.78 -15.22 4.44
N TYR A 478 8.04 -14.37 5.43
CA TYR A 478 7.39 -13.07 5.56
C TYR A 478 8.04 -11.98 4.71
N LEU A 479 9.23 -12.20 4.20
CA LEU A 479 9.97 -11.22 3.41
C LEU A 479 9.75 -11.42 1.91
N TYR A 480 9.73 -10.29 1.19
CA TYR A 480 9.74 -10.30 -0.26
C TYR A 480 11.15 -10.59 -0.78
N ALA A 481 11.24 -11.43 -1.80
CA ALA A 481 12.49 -11.65 -2.49
C ALA A 481 12.77 -10.52 -3.50
N ILE A 482 14.05 -10.28 -3.78
CA ILE A 482 14.43 -9.46 -4.94
C ILE A 482 14.18 -10.29 -6.20
N PRO A 483 13.59 -9.72 -7.27
CA PRO A 483 13.32 -10.46 -8.50
C PRO A 483 14.57 -11.04 -9.14
N GLU A 484 14.48 -12.26 -9.64
CA GLU A 484 15.59 -12.94 -10.31
C GLU A 484 16.18 -12.11 -11.46
N LYS A 485 15.33 -11.39 -12.21
CA LYS A 485 15.78 -10.48 -13.28
C LYS A 485 16.66 -9.34 -12.77
N GLU A 486 16.35 -8.80 -11.60
CA GLU A 486 17.17 -7.75 -10.96
C GLU A 486 18.51 -8.33 -10.48
N ILE A 487 18.49 -9.49 -9.85
CA ILE A 487 19.72 -10.17 -9.38
C ILE A 487 20.65 -10.45 -10.56
N ASN A 488 20.08 -10.89 -11.70
CA ASN A 488 20.86 -11.19 -12.90
C ASN A 488 21.37 -9.93 -13.62
N ALA A 489 20.65 -8.81 -13.53
CA ALA A 489 21.02 -7.55 -14.17
C ALA A 489 21.95 -6.67 -13.32
N ASN A 490 21.91 -6.82 -12.00
CA ASN A 490 22.68 -6.01 -11.06
C ASN A 490 23.64 -6.87 -10.22
N PRO A 491 24.92 -6.92 -10.58
CA PRO A 491 25.90 -7.75 -9.88
C PRO A 491 26.23 -7.26 -8.46
N ASN A 492 25.70 -6.13 -8.03
CA ASN A 492 25.92 -5.52 -6.72
C ASN A 492 24.82 -5.90 -5.68
N LEU A 493 23.78 -6.68 -6.08
CA LEU A 493 22.67 -7.12 -5.21
C LEU A 493 22.98 -8.39 -4.41
#